data_abf2a276ae194cff62fbc1f6ede3471e
#
_entry.id   abf2a276ae194cff62fbc1f6ede3471e
#
_cell.length_a   1.000
_cell.length_b   1.000
_cell.length_c   1.000
_cell.angle_alpha   90.00
_cell.angle_beta   90.00
_cell.angle_gamma   90.00
#
_symmetry.space_group_name_H-M   'P 1'
#
loop_
_entity.id
_entity.type
_entity.pdbx_description
1 polymer ?
#
loop_
_entity_poly.entity_id
_entity_poly.type
_entity_poly.pdbx_seq_one_letter_code
_entity_poly.pdbx_strand_id
1 'polypeptide(L)'
;MKQPPPDGGRQKGIKMAEFVLSCCSTADAPMSFFEERDIKVQYFRWIDNSQTIHVDDLGQSMPYSEFYQRMRDGMTPTTSQPNFQDFIDFFEPVLKEGKDVLHLSLGSGISGAYGSAMSAAEALNEKYPDRKVLVADSCTASSGYALLMHMLWLEKKKGKSLEECYQWVLDNRIHAVTWFFPATLTWLVRGGRVKPMAGFIGNILNICPILYIVEDGSLAVQTKVRGQNKAMQYVAKKIASLGIGGEDYSGRCIIAQSDCREDAKKLADMLTAAYPKMEKPVEITDVGCVIGAHLGPGAMVLSFWGEDRVEKK
;
A
#
# COMPACT_ATOMS: atom_id res chain seq x y z
N MET A 1 20.78 52.46 -42.82
CA MET A 1 20.82 50.97 -42.77
C MET A 1 20.77 50.59 -41.31
N LYS A 2 19.64 50.04 -40.85
CA LYS A 2 19.48 49.51 -39.47
C LYS A 2 19.79 48.02 -39.49
N GLN A 3 20.72 47.55 -38.64
CA GLN A 3 21.04 46.15 -38.46
C GLN A 3 19.82 45.40 -37.86
N PRO A 4 19.57 44.14 -38.25
CA PRO A 4 18.54 43.32 -37.65
C PRO A 4 18.94 42.88 -36.23
N PRO A 5 17.97 42.64 -35.32
CA PRO A 5 18.25 42.17 -33.97
C PRO A 5 18.82 40.72 -33.98
N PRO A 6 19.61 40.35 -32.94
CA PRO A 6 20.20 39.02 -32.87
C PRO A 6 19.11 37.96 -32.67
N ASP A 7 19.32 36.86 -33.37
CA ASP A 7 18.51 35.66 -33.40
C ASP A 7 18.27 35.13 -31.94
N GLY A 8 17.04 35.12 -31.54
CA GLY A 8 16.62 34.60 -30.23
C GLY A 8 16.85 33.07 -30.19
N GLY A 9 17.93 32.66 -29.57
CA GLY A 9 18.25 31.25 -29.36
C GLY A 9 17.05 30.52 -28.78
N ARG A 10 16.44 29.67 -29.56
CA ARG A 10 15.45 28.67 -29.06
C ARG A 10 16.18 27.83 -28.03
N GLN A 11 15.86 28.07 -26.74
CA GLN A 11 16.14 27.10 -25.72
C GLN A 11 15.47 25.79 -26.15
N LYS A 12 16.28 24.80 -26.56
CA LYS A 12 15.80 23.41 -26.70
C LYS A 12 15.23 23.02 -25.34
N GLY A 13 13.91 22.98 -25.22
CA GLY A 13 13.25 22.44 -24.05
C GLY A 13 13.85 21.06 -23.78
N ILE A 14 14.46 20.87 -22.62
CA ILE A 14 14.92 19.58 -22.14
C ILE A 14 13.66 18.73 -22.10
N LYS A 15 13.53 17.78 -23.06
CA LYS A 15 12.45 16.79 -23.04
C LYS A 15 12.69 15.94 -21.80
N MET A 16 11.90 16.14 -20.73
CA MET A 16 11.99 15.29 -19.56
C MET A 16 11.85 13.84 -19.98
N ALA A 17 12.70 12.97 -19.44
CA ALA A 17 12.60 11.55 -19.72
C ALA A 17 11.25 11.03 -19.23
N GLU A 18 10.60 10.22 -20.05
CA GLU A 18 9.38 9.53 -19.64
C GLU A 18 9.71 8.54 -18.54
N PHE A 19 8.91 8.50 -17.47
CA PHE A 19 9.10 7.54 -16.38
C PHE A 19 7.86 6.71 -16.13
N VAL A 20 8.09 5.50 -15.63
CA VAL A 20 7.05 4.53 -15.25
C VAL A 20 6.87 4.53 -13.75
N LEU A 21 5.62 4.54 -13.30
CA LEU A 21 5.29 4.24 -11.91
C LEU A 21 5.24 2.73 -11.71
N SER A 22 5.76 2.27 -10.60
CA SER A 22 5.66 0.86 -10.22
C SER A 22 5.48 0.68 -8.71
N CYS A 23 4.90 -0.44 -8.33
CA CYS A 23 4.70 -0.82 -6.93
C CYS A 23 4.71 -2.33 -6.77
N CYS A 24 4.37 -2.83 -5.56
CA CYS A 24 4.27 -4.25 -5.28
C CYS A 24 2.80 -4.70 -5.20
N SER A 25 2.54 -6.01 -5.39
CA SER A 25 1.21 -6.62 -5.26
C SER A 25 0.55 -6.36 -3.89
N THR A 26 1.36 -6.13 -2.87
CA THR A 26 0.93 -5.82 -1.49
C THR A 26 0.22 -4.47 -1.29
N ALA A 27 -0.07 -3.76 -2.38
CA ALA A 27 -0.98 -2.62 -2.39
C ALA A 27 -2.46 -3.05 -2.27
N ASP A 28 -2.77 -4.35 -2.46
CA ASP A 28 -4.11 -4.91 -2.31
C ASP A 28 -5.18 -4.17 -3.13
N ALA A 29 -4.82 -3.76 -4.34
CA ALA A 29 -5.71 -3.15 -5.31
C ALA A 29 -6.05 -4.12 -6.44
N PRO A 30 -7.20 -3.98 -7.10
CA PRO A 30 -7.56 -4.84 -8.22
C PRO A 30 -6.67 -4.56 -9.45
N MET A 31 -6.55 -5.53 -10.37
CA MET A 31 -5.75 -5.39 -11.59
C MET A 31 -6.12 -4.12 -12.37
N SER A 32 -7.43 -3.81 -12.48
CA SER A 32 -7.91 -2.59 -13.15
C SER A 32 -7.33 -1.30 -12.59
N PHE A 33 -7.07 -1.25 -11.28
CA PHE A 33 -6.42 -0.10 -10.65
C PHE A 33 -5.05 0.19 -11.26
N PHE A 34 -4.27 -0.84 -11.51
CA PHE A 34 -2.92 -0.72 -12.07
C PHE A 34 -2.94 -0.47 -13.57
N GLU A 35 -3.79 -1.19 -14.30
CA GLU A 35 -3.94 -1.06 -15.76
C GLU A 35 -4.40 0.35 -16.17
N GLU A 36 -5.45 0.88 -15.53
CA GLU A 36 -5.99 2.23 -15.81
C GLU A 36 -4.98 3.35 -15.54
N ARG A 37 -3.97 3.09 -14.73
CA ARG A 37 -2.95 4.08 -14.31
C ARG A 37 -1.57 3.82 -14.91
N ASP A 38 -1.43 2.79 -15.75
CA ASP A 38 -0.15 2.34 -16.32
C ASP A 38 0.92 2.15 -15.22
N ILE A 39 0.54 1.43 -14.14
CA ILE A 39 1.42 1.12 -13.01
C ILE A 39 1.91 -0.32 -13.16
N LYS A 40 3.23 -0.52 -13.20
CA LYS A 40 3.81 -1.86 -13.20
C LYS A 40 3.83 -2.45 -11.80
N VAL A 41 3.53 -3.75 -11.68
CA VAL A 41 3.43 -4.45 -10.39
C VAL A 41 4.52 -5.50 -10.27
N GLN A 42 5.33 -5.39 -9.19
CA GLN A 42 6.24 -6.44 -8.75
C GLN A 42 5.51 -7.37 -7.81
N TYR A 43 5.41 -8.64 -8.18
CA TYR A 43 4.68 -9.64 -7.41
C TYR A 43 5.53 -10.21 -6.28
N PHE A 44 4.92 -10.31 -5.10
CA PHE A 44 5.42 -11.08 -3.98
C PHE A 44 5.05 -12.55 -4.14
N ARG A 45 5.53 -13.40 -3.21
CA ARG A 45 5.24 -14.84 -3.21
C ARG A 45 4.73 -15.24 -1.83
N TRP A 46 3.93 -16.30 -1.81
CA TRP A 46 3.53 -16.98 -0.60
C TRP A 46 3.76 -18.49 -0.74
N ILE A 47 3.88 -19.18 0.38
CA ILE A 47 4.28 -20.58 0.45
C ILE A 47 3.25 -21.32 1.29
N ASP A 48 2.69 -22.37 0.76
CA ASP A 48 1.70 -23.21 1.45
C ASP A 48 2.34 -24.26 2.37
N ASN A 49 1.51 -25.07 3.04
CA ASN A 49 1.99 -26.12 3.96
C ASN A 49 2.79 -27.23 3.26
N SER A 50 2.62 -27.43 1.95
CA SER A 50 3.38 -28.39 1.14
C SER A 50 4.71 -27.82 0.63
N GLN A 51 5.08 -26.62 1.04
CA GLN A 51 6.26 -25.87 0.59
C GLN A 51 6.19 -25.47 -0.90
N THR A 52 4.99 -25.45 -1.48
CA THR A 52 4.79 -24.94 -2.84
C THR A 52 4.81 -23.41 -2.80
N ILE A 53 5.62 -22.82 -3.69
CA ILE A 53 5.73 -21.36 -3.87
C ILE A 53 4.67 -20.91 -4.87
N HIS A 54 3.87 -19.95 -4.47
CA HIS A 54 2.84 -19.32 -5.28
C HIS A 54 3.15 -17.83 -5.46
N VAL A 55 2.74 -17.25 -6.58
CA VAL A 55 2.82 -15.83 -6.86
C VAL A 55 1.55 -15.16 -6.37
N ASP A 56 1.68 -14.01 -5.72
CA ASP A 56 0.54 -13.15 -5.34
C ASP A 56 0.18 -12.24 -6.53
N ASP A 57 -0.45 -12.84 -7.54
CA ASP A 57 -0.77 -12.27 -8.85
C ASP A 57 -2.12 -11.54 -8.90
N LEU A 58 -2.51 -10.93 -7.80
CA LEU A 58 -3.77 -10.18 -7.64
C LEU A 58 -5.01 -11.06 -7.83
N GLY A 59 -4.91 -12.31 -7.38
CA GLY A 59 -6.03 -13.26 -7.36
C GLY A 59 -6.30 -13.97 -8.69
N GLN A 60 -5.42 -13.87 -9.68
CA GLN A 60 -5.60 -14.50 -10.99
C GLN A 60 -5.43 -16.02 -10.93
N SER A 61 -4.35 -16.51 -10.31
CA SER A 61 -4.08 -17.96 -10.17
C SER A 61 -4.76 -18.58 -8.94
N MET A 62 -5.00 -17.78 -7.89
CA MET A 62 -5.65 -18.20 -6.66
C MET A 62 -6.73 -17.19 -6.27
N PRO A 63 -8.02 -17.50 -6.46
CA PRO A 63 -9.09 -16.63 -5.95
C PRO A 63 -8.95 -16.40 -4.44
N TYR A 64 -9.09 -15.17 -4.00
CA TYR A 64 -8.87 -14.83 -2.60
C TYR A 64 -9.82 -15.58 -1.64
N SER A 65 -11.07 -15.82 -2.06
CA SER A 65 -12.01 -16.65 -1.28
C SER A 65 -11.50 -18.06 -1.05
N GLU A 66 -10.86 -18.67 -2.06
CA GLU A 66 -10.24 -20.00 -1.94
C GLU A 66 -9.03 -19.96 -1.00
N PHE A 67 -8.16 -18.95 -1.14
CA PHE A 67 -7.00 -18.77 -0.25
C PHE A 67 -7.43 -18.67 1.21
N TYR A 68 -8.41 -17.84 1.52
CA TYR A 68 -8.91 -17.67 2.89
C TYR A 68 -9.68 -18.88 3.40
N GLN A 69 -10.37 -19.62 2.53
CA GLN A 69 -11.00 -20.89 2.91
C GLN A 69 -9.94 -21.91 3.31
N ARG A 70 -8.88 -22.07 2.53
CA ARG A 70 -7.76 -22.96 2.88
C ARG A 70 -7.12 -22.56 4.22
N MET A 71 -7.01 -21.26 4.53
CA MET A 71 -6.53 -20.82 5.85
C MET A 71 -7.48 -21.23 6.98
N ARG A 72 -8.81 -21.17 6.79
CA ARG A 72 -9.80 -21.66 7.77
C ARG A 72 -9.69 -23.17 7.95
N ASP A 73 -9.36 -23.88 6.90
CA ASP A 73 -9.18 -25.33 6.88
C ASP A 73 -7.79 -25.78 7.41
N GLY A 74 -7.00 -24.84 7.93
CA GLY A 74 -5.73 -25.12 8.61
C GLY A 74 -4.46 -24.84 7.80
N MET A 75 -4.57 -24.26 6.59
CA MET A 75 -3.38 -23.77 5.90
C MET A 75 -2.74 -22.63 6.69
N THR A 76 -1.43 -22.69 6.83
CA THR A 76 -0.63 -21.68 7.55
C THR A 76 0.44 -21.12 6.62
N PRO A 77 0.03 -20.21 5.68
CA PRO A 77 0.95 -19.73 4.67
C PRO A 77 2.07 -18.88 5.29
N THR A 78 3.23 -18.93 4.67
CA THR A 78 4.34 -17.99 4.90
C THR A 78 4.57 -17.14 3.65
N THR A 79 5.36 -16.09 3.75
CA THR A 79 5.55 -15.15 2.64
C THR A 79 7.02 -14.96 2.31
N SER A 80 7.30 -14.66 1.05
CA SER A 80 8.63 -14.30 0.57
C SER A 80 8.55 -13.01 -0.23
N GLN A 81 9.38 -12.04 0.13
CA GLN A 81 9.54 -10.80 -0.61
C GLN A 81 10.36 -10.99 -1.89
N PRO A 82 10.22 -10.14 -2.90
CA PRO A 82 11.15 -10.08 -4.02
C PRO A 82 12.56 -9.79 -3.54
N ASN A 83 13.52 -10.52 -4.09
CA ASN A 83 14.93 -10.34 -3.79
C ASN A 83 15.59 -9.34 -4.77
N PHE A 84 16.90 -9.14 -4.63
CA PHE A 84 17.70 -8.27 -5.49
C PHE A 84 17.53 -8.61 -6.99
N GLN A 85 17.64 -9.89 -7.37
CA GLN A 85 17.53 -10.30 -8.77
C GLN A 85 16.12 -10.12 -9.33
N ASP A 86 15.09 -10.39 -8.52
CA ASP A 86 13.69 -10.14 -8.91
C ASP A 86 13.46 -8.67 -9.28
N PHE A 87 14.10 -7.72 -8.55
CA PHE A 87 14.00 -6.29 -8.87
C PHE A 87 14.87 -5.88 -10.06
N ILE A 88 16.04 -6.50 -10.27
CA ILE A 88 16.83 -6.30 -11.50
C ILE A 88 15.97 -6.70 -12.72
N ASP A 89 15.40 -7.91 -12.69
CA ASP A 89 14.58 -8.45 -13.78
C ASP A 89 13.32 -7.62 -14.05
N PHE A 90 12.83 -6.94 -13.02
CA PHE A 90 11.64 -6.08 -13.09
C PHE A 90 11.94 -4.68 -13.63
N PHE A 91 13.03 -4.03 -13.21
CA PHE A 91 13.35 -2.65 -13.60
C PHE A 91 14.11 -2.57 -14.94
N GLU A 92 15.04 -3.50 -15.17
CA GLU A 92 15.95 -3.41 -16.32
C GLU A 92 15.25 -3.35 -17.69
N PRO A 93 14.17 -4.09 -17.95
CA PRO A 93 13.43 -3.97 -19.21
C PRO A 93 12.92 -2.55 -19.47
N VAL A 94 12.46 -1.84 -18.43
CA VAL A 94 11.96 -0.45 -18.55
C VAL A 94 13.09 0.51 -18.93
N LEU A 95 14.28 0.33 -18.32
CA LEU A 95 15.44 1.14 -18.64
C LEU A 95 15.92 0.89 -20.09
N LYS A 96 15.87 -0.36 -20.57
CA LYS A 96 16.19 -0.73 -21.96
C LYS A 96 15.21 -0.11 -22.97
N GLU A 97 13.96 0.15 -22.57
CA GLU A 97 12.98 0.92 -23.36
C GLU A 97 13.29 2.44 -23.37
N GLY A 98 14.32 2.89 -22.67
CA GLY A 98 14.68 4.30 -22.57
C GLY A 98 13.84 5.12 -21.58
N LYS A 99 13.12 4.45 -20.66
CA LYS A 99 12.28 5.08 -19.65
C LYS A 99 12.93 4.96 -18.27
N ASP A 100 12.65 5.93 -17.41
CA ASP A 100 13.05 5.90 -16.01
C ASP A 100 11.97 5.21 -15.15
N VAL A 101 12.27 4.88 -13.88
CA VAL A 101 11.35 4.18 -12.97
C VAL A 101 11.23 4.94 -11.65
N LEU A 102 10.02 5.18 -11.20
CA LEU A 102 9.72 5.49 -9.81
C LEU A 102 8.98 4.31 -9.19
N HIS A 103 9.67 3.58 -8.32
CA HIS A 103 9.10 2.46 -7.57
C HIS A 103 8.69 2.89 -6.17
N LEU A 104 7.40 2.77 -5.86
CA LEU A 104 6.90 2.89 -4.51
C LEU A 104 6.93 1.50 -3.87
N SER A 105 7.72 1.30 -2.82
CA SER A 105 7.88 0.00 -2.16
C SER A 105 6.94 -0.17 -0.98
N LEU A 106 6.61 -1.42 -0.64
CA LEU A 106 5.99 -1.79 0.63
C LEU A 106 6.81 -1.24 1.80
N GLY A 107 6.14 -0.79 2.86
CA GLY A 107 6.77 -0.18 4.03
C GLY A 107 7.92 -0.98 4.64
N SER A 108 9.07 -0.34 4.81
CA SER A 108 10.29 -0.97 5.32
C SER A 108 10.17 -1.45 6.77
N GLY A 109 9.22 -0.89 7.54
CA GLY A 109 8.95 -1.32 8.93
C GLY A 109 8.36 -2.74 9.05
N ILE A 110 7.89 -3.35 7.94
CA ILE A 110 7.28 -4.69 7.93
C ILE A 110 7.87 -5.66 6.91
N SER A 111 8.72 -5.18 5.99
CA SER A 111 9.35 -6.00 4.94
C SER A 111 10.72 -5.46 4.55
N GLY A 112 11.65 -6.36 4.20
CA GLY A 112 12.93 -6.00 3.62
C GLY A 112 12.91 -5.70 2.11
N ALA A 113 11.72 -5.69 1.47
CA ALA A 113 11.60 -5.48 0.01
C ALA A 113 12.16 -4.13 -0.43
N TYR A 114 11.97 -3.08 0.37
CA TYR A 114 12.56 -1.77 0.11
C TYR A 114 14.08 -1.83 -0.02
N GLY A 115 14.78 -2.51 0.89
CA GLY A 115 16.23 -2.69 0.82
C GLY A 115 16.66 -3.45 -0.43
N SER A 116 15.95 -4.53 -0.80
CA SER A 116 16.23 -5.28 -2.04
C SER A 116 16.04 -4.43 -3.29
N ALA A 117 14.97 -3.63 -3.34
CA ALA A 117 14.68 -2.72 -4.45
C ALA A 117 15.72 -1.59 -4.55
N MET A 118 16.16 -1.02 -3.43
CA MET A 118 17.20 0.01 -3.38
C MET A 118 18.54 -0.52 -3.93
N SER A 119 18.98 -1.70 -3.47
CA SER A 119 20.23 -2.30 -3.96
C SER A 119 20.17 -2.60 -5.48
N ALA A 120 19.02 -3.05 -5.98
CA ALA A 120 18.83 -3.26 -7.41
C ALA A 120 18.84 -1.94 -8.20
N ALA A 121 18.22 -0.89 -7.67
CA ALA A 121 18.22 0.44 -8.26
C ALA A 121 19.63 1.03 -8.34
N GLU A 122 20.44 0.91 -7.29
CA GLU A 122 21.85 1.35 -7.27
C GLU A 122 22.65 0.66 -8.37
N ALA A 123 22.60 -0.67 -8.46
CA ALA A 123 23.31 -1.43 -9.49
C ALA A 123 22.87 -1.08 -10.91
N LEU A 124 21.56 -0.84 -11.11
CA LEU A 124 21.05 -0.45 -12.43
C LEU A 124 21.38 0.99 -12.79
N ASN A 125 21.40 1.91 -11.84
CA ASN A 125 21.82 3.30 -12.08
C ASN A 125 23.31 3.41 -12.46
N GLU A 126 24.16 2.55 -11.89
CA GLU A 126 25.57 2.42 -12.32
C GLU A 126 25.69 1.85 -13.76
N LYS A 127 24.88 0.82 -14.07
CA LYS A 127 24.88 0.16 -15.37
C LYS A 127 24.30 1.02 -16.50
N TYR A 128 23.32 1.87 -16.19
CA TYR A 128 22.59 2.73 -17.12
C TYR A 128 22.67 4.21 -16.70
N PRO A 129 23.85 4.87 -16.85
CA PRO A 129 24.08 6.23 -16.32
C PRO A 129 23.14 7.31 -16.91
N ASP A 130 22.55 7.06 -18.09
CA ASP A 130 21.57 7.96 -18.71
C ASP A 130 20.12 7.69 -18.28
N ARG A 131 19.89 6.73 -17.38
CA ARG A 131 18.59 6.31 -16.89
C ARG A 131 18.58 6.35 -15.37
N LYS A 132 17.36 6.42 -14.78
CA LYS A 132 17.18 6.45 -13.33
C LYS A 132 16.13 5.45 -12.86
N VAL A 133 16.46 4.76 -11.77
CA VAL A 133 15.51 4.08 -10.91
C VAL A 133 15.53 4.77 -9.56
N LEU A 134 14.41 5.35 -9.16
CA LEU A 134 14.20 5.88 -7.80
C LEU A 134 13.25 4.97 -7.05
N VAL A 135 13.61 4.63 -5.82
CA VAL A 135 12.79 3.77 -4.95
C VAL A 135 12.39 4.56 -3.71
N ALA A 136 11.09 4.72 -3.50
CA ALA A 136 10.54 5.39 -2.33
C ALA A 136 9.92 4.36 -1.38
N ASP A 137 10.22 4.47 -0.09
CA ASP A 137 9.55 3.72 0.96
C ASP A 137 8.17 4.32 1.23
N SER A 138 7.10 3.54 1.06
CA SER A 138 5.75 4.02 1.34
C SER A 138 5.48 4.19 2.84
N CYS A 139 6.26 3.55 3.69
CA CYS A 139 6.00 3.41 5.13
C CYS A 139 4.56 2.95 5.43
N THR A 140 3.93 2.20 4.54
CA THR A 140 2.55 1.71 4.69
C THR A 140 2.35 0.40 3.93
N ALA A 141 1.13 -0.16 3.94
CA ALA A 141 0.76 -1.42 3.31
C ALA A 141 -0.71 -1.41 2.89
N SER A 142 -1.11 -2.40 2.08
CA SER A 142 -2.51 -2.67 1.75
C SER A 142 -3.24 -1.42 1.21
N SER A 143 -4.45 -1.12 1.64
CA SER A 143 -5.23 0.04 1.19
C SER A 143 -4.52 1.38 1.38
N GLY A 144 -3.66 1.55 2.39
CA GLY A 144 -2.84 2.76 2.57
C GLY A 144 -1.79 2.92 1.50
N TYR A 145 -1.22 1.81 1.07
CA TYR A 145 -0.26 1.78 -0.03
C TYR A 145 -0.94 2.07 -1.38
N ALA A 146 -2.11 1.48 -1.63
CA ALA A 146 -2.92 1.81 -2.81
C ALA A 146 -3.33 3.30 -2.83
N LEU A 147 -3.75 3.85 -1.69
CA LEU A 147 -4.12 5.25 -1.56
C LEU A 147 -2.93 6.17 -1.88
N LEU A 148 -1.76 5.92 -1.29
CA LEU A 148 -0.55 6.70 -1.57
C LEU A 148 -0.15 6.59 -3.05
N MET A 149 -0.24 5.39 -3.64
CA MET A 149 0.04 5.17 -5.06
C MET A 149 -0.94 5.93 -5.98
N HIS A 150 -2.22 5.98 -5.61
CA HIS A 150 -3.21 6.78 -6.32
C HIS A 150 -2.88 8.27 -6.28
N MET A 151 -2.52 8.79 -5.11
CA MET A 151 -2.15 10.21 -4.95
C MET A 151 -0.87 10.55 -5.72
N LEU A 152 0.13 9.66 -5.70
CA LEU A 152 1.35 9.79 -6.51
C LEU A 152 1.04 9.83 -8.01
N TRP A 153 0.14 8.95 -8.48
CA TRP A 153 -0.30 8.96 -9.88
C TRP A 153 -0.95 10.29 -10.28
N LEU A 154 -1.76 10.89 -9.38
CA LEU A 154 -2.33 12.22 -9.62
C LEU A 154 -1.26 13.30 -9.76
N GLU A 155 -0.18 13.24 -8.97
CA GLU A 155 0.94 14.18 -9.08
C GLU A 155 1.69 14.03 -10.43
N LYS A 156 1.92 12.79 -10.88
CA LYS A 156 2.45 12.52 -12.23
C LYS A 156 1.53 13.07 -13.31
N LYS A 157 0.21 12.91 -13.17
CA LYS A 157 -0.80 13.46 -14.11
C LYS A 157 -0.79 14.98 -14.18
N LYS A 158 -0.36 15.68 -13.12
CA LYS A 158 -0.15 17.14 -13.11
C LYS A 158 1.13 17.55 -13.85
N GLY A 159 1.93 16.61 -14.37
CA GLY A 159 3.14 16.85 -15.14
C GLY A 159 4.41 17.02 -14.32
N LYS A 160 4.41 16.57 -13.06
CA LYS A 160 5.63 16.56 -12.23
C LYS A 160 6.67 15.61 -12.80
N SER A 161 7.95 15.97 -12.67
CA SER A 161 9.09 15.13 -13.02
C SER A 161 9.22 13.91 -12.11
N LEU A 162 10.12 12.98 -12.48
CA LEU A 162 10.49 11.84 -11.66
C LEU A 162 10.93 12.26 -10.26
N GLU A 163 11.85 13.23 -10.18
CA GLU A 163 12.41 13.73 -8.93
C GLU A 163 11.36 14.49 -8.09
N GLU A 164 10.52 15.29 -8.72
CA GLU A 164 9.42 15.97 -8.04
C GLU A 164 8.39 14.99 -7.48
N CYS A 165 8.07 13.93 -8.21
CA CYS A 165 7.20 12.85 -7.75
C CYS A 165 7.84 12.07 -6.59
N TYR A 166 9.13 11.76 -6.70
CA TYR A 166 9.88 11.09 -5.63
C TYR A 166 9.89 11.93 -4.35
N GLN A 167 10.25 13.22 -4.45
CA GLN A 167 10.26 14.12 -3.29
C GLN A 167 8.86 14.27 -2.69
N TRP A 168 7.83 14.36 -3.55
CA TRP A 168 6.45 14.42 -3.09
C TRP A 168 6.07 13.20 -2.24
N VAL A 169 6.50 11.98 -2.63
CA VAL A 169 6.27 10.79 -1.81
C VAL A 169 6.93 10.92 -0.44
N LEU A 170 8.20 11.33 -0.40
CA LEU A 170 8.93 11.48 0.87
C LEU A 170 8.23 12.46 1.83
N ASP A 171 7.71 13.56 1.29
CA ASP A 171 7.05 14.61 2.08
C ASP A 171 5.63 14.21 2.51
N ASN A 172 4.95 13.34 1.74
CA ASN A 172 3.51 13.09 1.93
C ASN A 172 3.15 11.66 2.37
N ARG A 173 4.07 10.71 2.39
CA ARG A 173 3.79 9.31 2.72
C ARG A 173 3.17 9.10 4.11
N ILE A 174 3.43 10.01 5.05
CA ILE A 174 2.85 9.97 6.40
C ILE A 174 1.35 10.25 6.39
N HIS A 175 0.84 10.96 5.38
CA HIS A 175 -0.58 11.30 5.24
C HIS A 175 -1.46 10.13 4.80
N ALA A 176 -0.89 9.02 4.32
CA ALA A 176 -1.62 7.78 4.10
C ALA A 176 -1.86 7.06 5.45
N VAL A 177 -2.89 7.51 6.17
CA VAL A 177 -3.27 7.00 7.49
C VAL A 177 -3.95 5.65 7.34
N THR A 178 -3.51 4.64 8.10
CA THR A 178 -4.03 3.28 8.02
C THR A 178 -4.32 2.73 9.42
N TRP A 179 -5.59 2.41 9.66
CA TRP A 179 -6.10 1.75 10.87
C TRP A 179 -6.77 0.46 10.49
N PHE A 180 -6.55 -0.60 11.27
CA PHE A 180 -7.08 -1.91 10.93
C PHE A 180 -7.37 -2.77 12.15
N PHE A 181 -8.14 -3.83 11.94
CA PHE A 181 -8.41 -4.84 12.94
C PHE A 181 -8.52 -6.22 12.29
N PRO A 182 -7.63 -7.14 12.62
CA PRO A 182 -7.80 -8.55 12.28
C PRO A 182 -8.79 -9.23 13.26
N ALA A 183 -9.29 -10.40 12.87
CA ALA A 183 -10.11 -11.20 13.78
C ALA A 183 -9.31 -11.69 15.01
N THR A 184 -7.99 -11.89 14.85
CA THR A 184 -7.06 -12.33 15.89
C THR A 184 -5.63 -11.83 15.57
N LEU A 185 -4.81 -11.63 16.61
CA LEU A 185 -3.37 -11.33 16.43
C LEU A 185 -2.52 -12.55 16.02
N THR A 186 -3.07 -13.76 16.04
CA THR A 186 -2.33 -15.00 15.83
C THR A 186 -1.49 -14.98 14.55
N TRP A 187 -2.05 -14.49 13.46
CA TRP A 187 -1.39 -14.44 12.15
C TRP A 187 -0.24 -13.41 12.12
N LEU A 188 -0.46 -12.22 12.69
CA LEU A 188 0.56 -11.17 12.78
C LEU A 188 1.74 -11.58 13.69
N VAL A 189 1.45 -12.26 14.80
CA VAL A 189 2.46 -12.80 15.72
C VAL A 189 3.25 -13.93 15.05
N ARG A 190 2.57 -14.87 14.40
CA ARG A 190 3.21 -15.97 13.65
C ARG A 190 4.11 -15.42 12.53
N GLY A 191 3.64 -14.42 11.81
CA GLY A 191 4.41 -13.75 10.75
C GLY A 191 5.52 -12.84 11.25
N GLY A 192 5.64 -12.62 12.57
CA GLY A 192 6.68 -11.78 13.18
C GLY A 192 6.50 -10.27 12.97
N ARG A 193 5.31 -9.78 12.55
CA ARG A 193 5.03 -8.36 12.33
C ARG A 193 4.51 -7.66 13.58
N VAL A 194 4.07 -8.43 14.58
CA VAL A 194 3.71 -7.93 15.91
C VAL A 194 4.34 -8.85 16.96
N LYS A 195 4.89 -8.27 18.03
CA LYS A 195 5.41 -9.05 19.17
C LYS A 195 4.27 -9.70 19.94
N PRO A 196 4.44 -10.92 20.49
CA PRO A 196 3.49 -11.51 21.39
C PRO A 196 3.19 -10.57 22.59
N MET A 197 1.92 -10.32 22.85
CA MET A 197 1.48 -9.45 23.95
C MET A 197 0.61 -10.21 24.93
N ALA A 198 0.86 -10.05 26.23
CA ALA A 198 0.01 -10.62 27.28
C ALA A 198 -1.43 -10.10 27.14
N GLY A 199 -2.41 -11.00 27.24
CA GLY A 199 -3.83 -10.67 27.09
C GLY A 199 -4.37 -10.63 25.65
N PHE A 200 -3.51 -10.92 24.65
CA PHE A 200 -3.89 -11.16 23.25
C PHE A 200 -3.55 -12.60 22.80
N ILE A 201 -2.94 -13.40 23.68
CA ILE A 201 -2.60 -14.80 23.43
C ILE A 201 -3.86 -15.64 23.66
N GLY A 202 -4.24 -16.39 22.64
CA GLY A 202 -5.43 -17.24 22.62
C GLY A 202 -6.65 -16.59 21.93
N ASN A 203 -7.53 -17.44 21.42
CA ASN A 203 -8.78 -17.00 20.81
C ASN A 203 -9.79 -16.61 21.92
N ILE A 204 -9.65 -15.40 22.47
CA ILE A 204 -10.71 -14.88 23.35
C ILE A 204 -11.88 -14.51 22.44
N LEU A 205 -12.96 -15.24 22.57
CA LEU A 205 -14.14 -15.10 21.71
C LEU A 205 -14.61 -13.62 21.66
N ASN A 206 -14.75 -13.13 20.43
CA ASN A 206 -15.32 -11.80 20.16
C ASN A 206 -14.48 -10.59 20.64
N ILE A 207 -13.16 -10.72 20.75
CA ILE A 207 -12.23 -9.60 21.01
C ILE A 207 -11.51 -9.25 19.72
N CYS A 208 -11.67 -8.01 19.23
CA CYS A 208 -11.00 -7.46 18.06
C CYS A 208 -9.86 -6.54 18.51
N PRO A 209 -8.61 -6.86 18.19
CA PRO A 209 -7.49 -5.94 18.38
C PRO A 209 -7.56 -4.80 17.36
N ILE A 210 -7.29 -3.58 17.78
CA ILE A 210 -7.20 -2.40 16.91
C ILE A 210 -5.74 -2.03 16.76
N LEU A 211 -5.31 -1.93 15.51
CA LEU A 211 -3.93 -1.61 15.14
C LEU A 211 -3.89 -0.43 14.17
N TYR A 212 -2.71 0.15 14.06
CA TYR A 212 -2.41 1.17 13.07
C TYR A 212 -0.95 1.05 12.59
N ILE A 213 -0.66 1.69 11.47
CA ILE A 213 0.71 1.79 10.94
C ILE A 213 1.32 3.08 11.44
N VAL A 214 2.46 3.00 12.14
CA VAL A 214 3.19 4.16 12.65
C VAL A 214 4.06 4.82 11.55
N GLU A 215 4.74 5.92 11.86
CA GLU A 215 5.47 6.73 10.88
C GLU A 215 6.56 5.97 10.12
N ASP A 216 7.27 5.05 10.79
CA ASP A 216 8.32 4.22 10.19
C ASP A 216 7.77 3.01 9.39
N GLY A 217 6.45 2.87 9.30
CA GLY A 217 5.78 1.77 8.60
C GLY A 217 5.63 0.49 9.42
N SER A 218 6.06 0.46 10.69
CA SER A 218 5.82 -0.67 11.58
C SER A 218 4.39 -0.68 12.13
N LEU A 219 3.98 -1.81 12.72
CA LEU A 219 2.63 -2.00 13.25
C LEU A 219 2.60 -1.75 14.75
N ALA A 220 1.61 -0.99 15.22
CA ALA A 220 1.35 -0.79 16.64
C ALA A 220 -0.07 -1.24 17.03
N VAL A 221 -0.17 -1.87 18.19
CA VAL A 221 -1.45 -2.23 18.79
C VAL A 221 -1.93 -1.07 19.67
N GLN A 222 -3.07 -0.50 19.31
CA GLN A 222 -3.66 0.62 20.04
C GLN A 222 -4.46 0.15 21.26
N THR A 223 -5.38 -0.78 21.03
CA THR A 223 -6.33 -1.26 22.04
C THR A 223 -7.00 -2.54 21.58
N LYS A 224 -7.96 -3.01 22.36
CA LYS A 224 -8.88 -4.09 22.00
C LYS A 224 -10.31 -3.68 22.30
N VAL A 225 -11.24 -4.08 21.45
CA VAL A 225 -12.67 -3.85 21.62
C VAL A 225 -13.44 -5.15 21.54
N ARG A 226 -14.63 -5.18 22.11
CA ARG A 226 -15.48 -6.37 22.09
C ARG A 226 -16.47 -6.27 20.92
N GLY A 227 -16.32 -7.15 19.94
CA GLY A 227 -17.20 -7.27 18.77
C GLY A 227 -16.79 -6.40 17.60
N GLN A 228 -17.01 -6.95 16.41
CA GLN A 228 -16.60 -6.37 15.12
C GLN A 228 -17.28 -5.00 14.87
N ASN A 229 -18.56 -4.84 15.23
CA ASN A 229 -19.25 -3.55 15.08
C ASN A 229 -18.58 -2.43 15.88
N LYS A 230 -18.07 -2.70 17.09
CA LYS A 230 -17.32 -1.72 17.87
C LYS A 230 -15.96 -1.43 17.25
N ALA A 231 -15.32 -2.43 16.61
CA ALA A 231 -14.06 -2.24 15.90
C ALA A 231 -14.27 -1.33 14.67
N MET A 232 -15.31 -1.56 13.88
CA MET A 232 -15.69 -0.69 12.75
C MET A 232 -15.95 0.75 13.21
N GLN A 233 -16.76 0.94 14.26
CA GLN A 233 -17.03 2.28 14.82
C GLN A 233 -15.75 2.96 15.33
N TYR A 234 -14.83 2.19 15.93
CA TYR A 234 -13.57 2.74 16.43
C TYR A 234 -12.70 3.28 15.29
N VAL A 235 -12.48 2.48 14.25
CA VAL A 235 -11.64 2.91 13.11
C VAL A 235 -12.32 4.02 12.29
N ALA A 236 -13.63 3.99 12.13
CA ALA A 236 -14.38 5.05 11.44
C ALA A 236 -14.21 6.42 12.13
N LYS A 237 -14.21 6.47 13.45
CA LYS A 237 -14.00 7.70 14.21
C LYS A 237 -12.60 8.31 14.04
N LYS A 238 -11.64 7.52 13.58
CA LYS A 238 -10.28 8.02 13.33
C LYS A 238 -10.22 9.04 12.19
N ILE A 239 -11.18 9.02 11.29
CA ILE A 239 -11.27 10.05 10.24
C ILE A 239 -11.55 11.43 10.86
N ALA A 240 -12.45 11.51 11.85
CA ALA A 240 -12.76 12.79 12.51
C ALA A 240 -11.55 13.37 13.27
N SER A 241 -10.69 12.51 13.84
CA SER A 241 -9.54 12.97 14.63
C SER A 241 -8.25 13.12 13.84
N LEU A 242 -8.08 12.43 12.71
CA LEU A 242 -6.83 12.36 11.96
C LEU A 242 -6.99 12.78 10.49
N GLY A 243 -8.19 12.69 9.92
CA GLY A 243 -8.46 13.04 8.52
C GLY A 243 -8.37 14.54 8.27
N ILE A 244 -7.85 14.95 7.11
CA ILE A 244 -7.82 16.35 6.72
C ILE A 244 -9.25 16.88 6.62
N GLY A 245 -9.58 17.88 7.41
CA GLY A 245 -10.94 18.45 7.53
C GLY A 245 -11.80 17.81 8.62
N GLY A 246 -11.28 16.80 9.34
CA GLY A 246 -11.94 16.20 10.50
C GLY A 246 -13.35 15.67 10.18
N GLU A 247 -14.39 16.18 10.87
CA GLU A 247 -15.78 15.79 10.63
C GLU A 247 -16.28 16.19 9.23
N ASP A 248 -15.65 17.17 8.59
CA ASP A 248 -15.92 17.63 7.22
C ASP A 248 -15.05 16.92 6.18
N TYR A 249 -14.51 15.75 6.50
CA TYR A 249 -13.66 14.98 5.61
C TYR A 249 -14.27 14.81 4.21
N SER A 250 -13.52 15.20 3.18
CA SER A 250 -13.96 15.13 1.78
C SER A 250 -13.02 14.29 0.90
N GLY A 251 -11.99 13.67 1.49
CA GLY A 251 -11.00 12.88 0.77
C GLY A 251 -11.48 11.47 0.46
N ARG A 252 -10.59 10.73 -0.22
CA ARG A 252 -10.81 9.32 -0.58
C ARG A 252 -10.57 8.40 0.62
N CYS A 253 -11.43 7.38 0.75
CA CYS A 253 -11.26 6.26 1.67
C CYS A 253 -11.21 4.94 0.90
N ILE A 254 -10.32 4.04 1.32
CA ILE A 254 -10.22 2.67 0.80
C ILE A 254 -10.33 1.70 1.98
N ILE A 255 -11.20 0.70 1.83
CA ILE A 255 -11.33 -0.42 2.75
C ILE A 255 -10.79 -1.67 2.07
N ALA A 256 -9.68 -2.25 2.54
CA ALA A 256 -9.29 -3.59 2.13
C ALA A 256 -9.81 -4.61 3.14
N GLN A 257 -10.33 -5.75 2.66
CA GLN A 257 -10.95 -6.78 3.50
C GLN A 257 -10.44 -8.18 3.15
N SER A 258 -10.33 -9.06 4.14
CA SER A 258 -9.90 -10.44 3.99
C SER A 258 -11.07 -11.41 4.16
N ASP A 259 -11.81 -11.61 3.05
CA ASP A 259 -12.97 -12.51 2.95
C ASP A 259 -14.09 -12.23 3.97
N CYS A 260 -14.39 -10.92 4.13
CA CYS A 260 -15.49 -10.39 4.96
C CYS A 260 -16.21 -9.20 4.29
N ARG A 261 -16.47 -9.32 2.97
CA ARG A 261 -16.97 -8.24 2.11
C ARG A 261 -18.28 -7.62 2.59
N GLU A 262 -19.20 -8.42 3.15
CA GLU A 262 -20.47 -7.89 3.68
C GLU A 262 -20.27 -7.00 4.90
N ASP A 263 -19.28 -7.29 5.74
CA ASP A 263 -18.94 -6.43 6.87
C ASP A 263 -18.18 -5.17 6.41
N ALA A 264 -17.35 -5.29 5.36
CA ALA A 264 -16.72 -4.13 4.73
C ALA A 264 -17.75 -3.16 4.12
N LYS A 265 -18.84 -3.67 3.53
CA LYS A 265 -19.98 -2.85 3.07
C LYS A 265 -20.64 -2.09 4.24
N LYS A 266 -20.87 -2.76 5.38
CA LYS A 266 -21.41 -2.08 6.57
C LYS A 266 -20.49 -0.94 7.06
N LEU A 267 -19.16 -1.16 7.02
CA LEU A 267 -18.20 -0.10 7.36
C LEU A 267 -18.28 1.05 6.33
N ALA A 268 -18.36 0.76 5.04
CA ALA A 268 -18.51 1.77 3.99
C ALA A 268 -19.80 2.58 4.14
N ASP A 269 -20.92 1.95 4.50
CA ASP A 269 -22.18 2.62 4.79
C ASP A 269 -22.08 3.54 6.01
N MET A 270 -21.42 3.07 7.10
CA MET A 270 -21.14 3.88 8.29
C MET A 270 -20.32 5.13 7.93
N LEU A 271 -19.27 4.97 7.11
CA LEU A 271 -18.43 6.09 6.68
C LEU A 271 -19.22 7.07 5.81
N THR A 272 -19.99 6.57 4.86
CA THR A 272 -20.81 7.40 3.96
C THR A 272 -21.86 8.23 4.73
N ALA A 273 -22.43 7.64 5.79
CA ALA A 273 -23.38 8.33 6.66
C ALA A 273 -22.70 9.36 7.57
N ALA A 274 -21.53 9.03 8.14
CA ALA A 274 -20.80 9.90 9.05
C ALA A 274 -20.10 11.08 8.33
N TYR A 275 -19.63 10.86 7.10
CA TYR A 275 -18.84 11.83 6.33
C TYR A 275 -19.48 12.11 4.95
N PRO A 276 -20.57 12.89 4.89
CA PRO A 276 -21.34 13.08 3.66
C PRO A 276 -20.58 13.79 2.53
N LYS A 277 -19.50 14.53 2.86
CA LYS A 277 -18.64 15.24 1.89
C LYS A 277 -17.51 14.34 1.33
N MET A 278 -17.30 13.16 1.91
CA MET A 278 -16.26 12.21 1.48
C MET A 278 -16.45 11.82 0.01
N GLU A 279 -15.32 11.58 -0.71
CA GLU A 279 -15.33 11.05 -2.08
C GLU A 279 -16.09 9.70 -2.13
N LYS A 280 -16.98 9.56 -3.10
CA LYS A 280 -17.86 8.39 -3.24
C LYS A 280 -17.68 7.72 -4.60
N PRO A 281 -17.87 6.40 -4.67
CA PRO A 281 -18.16 5.48 -3.55
C PRO A 281 -16.90 5.24 -2.68
N VAL A 282 -17.10 4.79 -1.43
CA VAL A 282 -16.00 4.22 -0.64
C VAL A 282 -15.51 2.98 -1.36
N GLU A 283 -14.22 2.92 -1.69
CA GLU A 283 -13.65 1.80 -2.42
C GLU A 283 -13.45 0.61 -1.49
N ILE A 284 -13.92 -0.58 -1.90
CA ILE A 284 -13.72 -1.83 -1.18
C ILE A 284 -12.86 -2.75 -2.04
N THR A 285 -11.67 -3.07 -1.58
CA THR A 285 -10.71 -3.97 -2.23
C THR A 285 -10.55 -5.26 -1.42
N ASP A 286 -9.92 -6.25 -2.04
CA ASP A 286 -9.59 -7.51 -1.37
C ASP A 286 -8.13 -7.47 -0.89
N VAL A 287 -7.89 -7.95 0.32
CA VAL A 287 -6.53 -8.16 0.82
C VAL A 287 -5.94 -9.38 0.10
N GLY A 288 -4.80 -9.18 -0.56
CA GLY A 288 -4.07 -10.20 -1.30
C GLY A 288 -3.48 -11.31 -0.42
N CYS A 289 -2.99 -12.37 -1.06
CA CYS A 289 -2.50 -13.55 -0.33
C CYS A 289 -1.33 -13.24 0.60
N VAL A 290 -0.43 -12.34 0.21
CA VAL A 290 0.77 -12.00 1.01
C VAL A 290 0.39 -11.23 2.27
N ILE A 291 -0.38 -10.15 2.16
CA ILE A 291 -0.87 -9.42 3.33
C ILE A 291 -1.83 -10.29 4.14
N GLY A 292 -2.67 -11.08 3.45
CA GLY A 292 -3.63 -12.02 4.05
C GLY A 292 -2.97 -13.10 4.90
N ALA A 293 -1.81 -13.63 4.51
CA ALA A 293 -1.03 -14.58 5.31
C ALA A 293 -0.67 -14.04 6.70
N HIS A 294 -0.54 -12.71 6.82
CA HIS A 294 -0.23 -12.03 8.09
C HIS A 294 -1.47 -11.52 8.83
N LEU A 295 -2.55 -11.17 8.14
CA LEU A 295 -3.78 -10.67 8.78
C LEU A 295 -4.76 -11.78 9.14
N GLY A 296 -4.78 -12.86 8.35
CA GLY A 296 -5.78 -13.91 8.43
C GLY A 296 -7.14 -13.48 7.87
N PRO A 297 -8.09 -14.45 7.77
CA PRO A 297 -9.44 -14.16 7.33
C PRO A 297 -10.22 -13.28 8.33
N GLY A 298 -11.09 -12.40 7.82
CA GLY A 298 -11.97 -11.55 8.64
C GLY A 298 -11.34 -10.23 9.08
N ALA A 299 -10.18 -9.83 8.53
CA ALA A 299 -9.58 -8.53 8.80
C ALA A 299 -10.16 -7.42 7.92
N MET A 300 -10.19 -6.20 8.45
CA MET A 300 -10.51 -4.99 7.71
C MET A 300 -9.43 -3.92 7.91
N VAL A 301 -9.01 -3.28 6.82
CA VAL A 301 -8.00 -2.23 6.77
C VAL A 301 -8.65 -0.99 6.19
N LEU A 302 -8.80 0.06 6.99
CA LEU A 302 -9.32 1.36 6.57
C LEU A 302 -8.15 2.32 6.36
N SER A 303 -8.08 2.91 5.18
CA SER A 303 -7.09 3.95 4.88
C SER A 303 -7.76 5.21 4.33
N PHE A 304 -7.23 6.35 4.76
CA PHE A 304 -7.72 7.68 4.38
C PHE A 304 -6.57 8.70 4.41
N TRP A 305 -6.79 9.87 3.83
CA TRP A 305 -5.78 10.92 3.80
C TRP A 305 -5.90 11.80 5.04
N GLY A 306 -4.86 11.83 5.86
CA GLY A 306 -4.86 12.48 7.17
C GLY A 306 -3.73 13.48 7.38
N GLU A 307 -3.77 14.22 8.47
CA GLU A 307 -2.72 15.15 8.89
C GLU A 307 -1.57 14.40 9.58
N ASP A 308 -1.90 13.43 10.42
CA ASP A 308 -0.98 12.59 11.19
C ASP A 308 -1.48 11.14 11.24
N ARG A 309 -0.59 10.18 11.50
CA ARG A 309 -0.95 8.75 11.68
C ARG A 309 -1.48 8.44 13.07
N VAL A 310 -1.18 9.27 14.05
CA VAL A 310 -1.59 9.12 15.45
C VAL A 310 -2.12 10.43 16.00
N GLU A 311 -3.04 10.34 16.95
CA GLU A 311 -3.52 11.50 17.70
C GLU A 311 -2.36 12.08 18.52
N LYS A 312 -2.10 13.38 18.37
CA LYS A 312 -1.17 14.10 19.25
C LYS A 312 -1.76 14.09 20.67
N LYS A 313 -0.96 13.67 21.64
CA LYS A 313 -1.35 13.64 23.05
C LYS A 313 -1.46 15.06 23.62
#